data_7cf7ae7ac34e0a25c2c4b09b93555e2e
#
_entry.id   7cf7ae7ac34e0a25c2c4b09b93555e2e
#
_cell.length_a   1.000
_cell.length_b   1.000
_cell.length_c   1.000
_cell.angle_alpha   90.00
_cell.angle_beta   90.00
_cell.angle_gamma   90.00
#
_symmetry.space_group_name_H-M   'P 1'
#
loop_
_entity.id
_entity.type
_entity.pdbx_description
1 polymer ?
#
loop_
_entity_poly.entity_id
_entity_poly.type
_entity_poly.pdbx_seq_one_letter_code
_entity_poly.pdbx_strand_id
1 'polypeptide(L)'
;MTILDGQRVIAIEEHYYDDQVTKHFQGLDGKLGGFIKDKIVDVGEGRIASMDECGIDVQVLSHGAPSTQKLDAESGPAVATAANDHLYQICQANPDRLAGFAALATANPKAAVDELERAVTKLGMKGAMIHGLTGGELFIDDQQFWPIFERAEALDVPIYLHPGIPHQKVIDVYLKDYIKQYPGFLNAGWGFTMETATASIRLVLSGVFEKYPNLKIILGHLGETLPFLMWRIDLALNRPGNDGVAFRDIFTSHFYITTSGFFSDPALMLCIQEMGVDRILFAIDYPFVPNEPGPKWMETVMLNAEDKAKILHRNSERLLRM
;
A
#
# COMPACT_ATOMS: atom_id res chain seq x y z
N MET A 1 -14.90 -7.49 -27.51
CA MET A 1 -13.89 -6.42 -27.42
C MET A 1 -13.02 -6.81 -26.24
N THR A 2 -11.74 -6.95 -26.44
CA THR A 2 -10.81 -7.17 -25.31
C THR A 2 -10.78 -5.89 -24.49
N ILE A 3 -11.01 -5.99 -23.20
CA ILE A 3 -10.86 -4.90 -22.25
C ILE A 3 -9.44 -4.33 -22.43
N LEU A 4 -9.29 -3.00 -22.45
CA LEU A 4 -8.03 -2.27 -22.60
C LEU A 4 -7.17 -2.63 -23.83
N ASP A 5 -7.82 -2.91 -24.97
CA ASP A 5 -7.15 -3.20 -26.27
C ASP A 5 -6.08 -4.30 -26.22
N GLY A 6 -6.22 -5.26 -25.30
CA GLY A 6 -5.27 -6.37 -25.09
C GLY A 6 -3.97 -5.98 -24.37
N GLN A 7 -3.92 -4.82 -23.71
CA GLN A 7 -2.82 -4.48 -22.82
C GLN A 7 -2.85 -5.36 -21.57
N ARG A 8 -1.69 -5.74 -21.09
CA ARG A 8 -1.55 -6.43 -19.81
C ARG A 8 -1.99 -5.53 -18.64
N VAL A 9 -2.61 -6.10 -17.62
CA VAL A 9 -3.08 -5.38 -16.44
C VAL A 9 -2.53 -6.04 -15.18
N ILE A 10 -1.73 -5.31 -14.41
CA ILE A 10 -1.18 -5.73 -13.13
C ILE A 10 -1.71 -4.80 -12.04
N ALA A 11 -2.54 -5.32 -11.13
CA ALA A 11 -3.07 -4.59 -9.99
C ALA A 11 -2.30 -4.95 -8.73
N ILE A 12 -1.85 -3.95 -7.94
CA ILE A 12 -0.85 -4.18 -6.89
C ILE A 12 -1.27 -3.83 -5.45
N GLU A 13 -2.50 -3.46 -5.24
CA GLU A 13 -3.07 -3.24 -3.89
C GLU A 13 -4.35 -4.06 -3.77
N GLU A 14 -4.15 -5.37 -3.58
CA GLU A 14 -5.22 -6.34 -3.62
C GLU A 14 -5.21 -7.16 -2.34
N HIS A 15 -6.27 -7.06 -1.54
CA HIS A 15 -6.27 -7.55 -0.18
C HIS A 15 -6.90 -8.93 -0.04
N TYR A 16 -6.43 -9.65 0.95
CA TYR A 16 -7.05 -10.88 1.46
C TYR A 16 -6.94 -10.93 2.98
N TYR A 17 -7.76 -11.77 3.60
CA TYR A 17 -7.65 -12.08 5.03
C TYR A 17 -7.33 -13.55 5.24
N ASP A 18 -6.37 -13.78 6.16
CA ASP A 18 -6.02 -15.09 6.70
C ASP A 18 -6.54 -15.19 8.14
N ASP A 19 -7.27 -16.25 8.45
CA ASP A 19 -7.82 -16.50 9.77
C ASP A 19 -6.73 -16.60 10.85
N GLN A 20 -5.51 -17.03 10.49
CA GLN A 20 -4.38 -17.05 11.42
C GLN A 20 -3.98 -15.67 11.91
N VAL A 21 -4.22 -14.63 11.11
CA VAL A 21 -3.96 -13.23 11.46
C VAL A 21 -5.22 -12.57 12.03
N THR A 22 -6.36 -12.73 11.36
CA THR A 22 -7.60 -12.00 11.73
C THR A 22 -8.16 -12.38 13.09
N LYS A 23 -7.89 -13.60 13.59
CA LYS A 23 -8.26 -14.00 14.97
C LYS A 23 -7.64 -13.10 16.06
N HIS A 24 -6.60 -12.34 15.73
CA HIS A 24 -5.94 -11.39 16.62
C HIS A 24 -6.50 -9.97 16.52
N PHE A 25 -7.37 -9.66 15.55
CA PHE A 25 -7.94 -8.34 15.38
C PHE A 25 -8.87 -7.99 16.53
N GLN A 26 -8.74 -6.77 17.05
CA GLN A 26 -9.52 -6.29 18.19
C GLN A 26 -10.16 -4.92 17.90
N GLY A 27 -11.20 -4.59 18.65
CA GLY A 27 -11.82 -3.28 18.63
C GLY A 27 -12.33 -2.86 17.24
N LEU A 28 -11.88 -1.72 16.76
CA LEU A 28 -12.27 -1.18 15.44
C LEU A 28 -11.69 -1.99 14.29
N ASP A 29 -10.50 -2.54 14.45
CA ASP A 29 -9.85 -3.36 13.41
C ASP A 29 -10.65 -4.64 13.10
N GLY A 30 -11.25 -5.26 14.11
CA GLY A 30 -12.09 -6.45 13.93
C GLY A 30 -13.40 -6.20 13.15
N LYS A 31 -13.69 -4.93 12.83
CA LYS A 31 -14.87 -4.56 12.03
C LYS A 31 -14.53 -4.25 10.57
N LEU A 32 -13.25 -4.14 10.23
CA LEU A 32 -12.82 -3.93 8.85
C LEU A 32 -13.20 -5.12 7.98
N GLY A 33 -13.60 -4.86 6.76
CA GLY A 33 -13.92 -5.91 5.78
C GLY A 33 -15.20 -6.69 6.02
N GLY A 34 -15.98 -6.41 7.08
CA GLY A 34 -17.19 -7.17 7.41
C GLY A 34 -18.24 -7.22 6.29
N PHE A 35 -18.34 -6.17 5.47
CA PHE A 35 -19.27 -6.08 4.33
C PHE A 35 -18.81 -6.86 3.09
N ILE A 36 -17.55 -7.31 3.06
CA ILE A 36 -16.95 -8.06 1.95
C ILE A 36 -16.39 -9.42 2.40
N LYS A 37 -16.88 -9.93 3.53
CA LYS A 37 -16.33 -11.11 4.22
C LYS A 37 -16.05 -12.28 3.29
N ASP A 38 -16.99 -12.63 2.40
CA ASP A 38 -16.84 -13.78 1.52
C ASP A 38 -15.79 -13.53 0.42
N LYS A 39 -15.65 -12.29 -0.03
CA LYS A 39 -14.68 -11.92 -1.08
C LYS A 39 -13.26 -11.77 -0.56
N ILE A 40 -13.10 -11.29 0.68
CA ILE A 40 -11.76 -11.01 1.22
C ILE A 40 -11.02 -12.28 1.65
N VAL A 41 -11.74 -13.37 1.92
CA VAL A 41 -11.14 -14.69 2.19
C VAL A 41 -10.97 -15.53 0.94
N ASP A 42 -11.62 -15.16 -0.17
CA ASP A 42 -11.47 -15.86 -1.45
C ASP A 42 -10.18 -15.45 -2.14
N VAL A 43 -9.26 -16.37 -2.20
CA VAL A 43 -7.97 -16.27 -2.91
C VAL A 43 -7.84 -17.35 -4.01
N GLY A 44 -8.95 -18.01 -4.34
CA GLY A 44 -9.04 -19.14 -5.28
C GLY A 44 -9.84 -18.81 -6.54
N GLU A 45 -10.70 -19.74 -6.93
CA GLU A 45 -11.44 -19.72 -8.20
C GLU A 45 -12.32 -18.47 -8.38
N GLY A 46 -13.00 -18.03 -7.32
CA GLY A 46 -13.87 -16.85 -7.42
C GLY A 46 -13.10 -15.56 -7.67
N ARG A 47 -11.94 -15.40 -7.04
CA ARG A 47 -11.05 -14.25 -7.30
C ARG A 47 -10.53 -14.27 -8.74
N ILE A 48 -10.03 -15.43 -9.21
CA ILE A 48 -9.52 -15.57 -10.58
C ILE A 48 -10.64 -15.30 -11.59
N ALA A 49 -11.84 -15.85 -11.38
CA ALA A 49 -12.99 -15.57 -12.25
C ALA A 49 -13.31 -14.06 -12.32
N SER A 50 -13.30 -13.38 -11.17
CA SER A 50 -13.52 -11.93 -11.12
C SER A 50 -12.42 -11.13 -11.84
N MET A 51 -11.17 -11.58 -11.78
CA MET A 51 -10.07 -10.99 -12.55
C MET A 51 -10.28 -11.19 -14.06
N ASP A 52 -10.67 -12.40 -14.49
CA ASP A 52 -10.92 -12.72 -15.91
C ASP A 52 -12.07 -11.89 -16.48
N GLU A 53 -13.16 -11.74 -15.74
CA GLU A 53 -14.30 -10.91 -16.13
C GLU A 53 -13.93 -9.43 -16.35
N CYS A 54 -12.91 -8.96 -15.62
CA CYS A 54 -12.48 -7.56 -15.66
C CYS A 54 -11.19 -7.33 -16.46
N GLY A 55 -10.61 -8.37 -17.06
CA GLY A 55 -9.38 -8.28 -17.85
C GLY A 55 -8.14 -7.94 -17.03
N ILE A 56 -8.06 -8.42 -15.77
CA ILE A 56 -6.90 -8.26 -14.90
C ILE A 56 -6.02 -9.51 -15.04
N ASP A 57 -4.80 -9.34 -15.50
CA ASP A 57 -3.88 -10.46 -15.70
C ASP A 57 -3.24 -10.92 -14.40
N VAL A 58 -2.79 -9.97 -13.57
CA VAL A 58 -2.09 -10.28 -12.32
C VAL A 58 -2.60 -9.40 -11.18
N GLN A 59 -2.80 -10.01 -10.02
CA GLN A 59 -2.97 -9.31 -8.74
C GLN A 59 -1.78 -9.58 -7.81
N VAL A 60 -1.23 -8.50 -7.21
CA VAL A 60 -0.24 -8.61 -6.14
C VAL A 60 -0.97 -8.52 -4.82
N LEU A 61 -1.07 -9.65 -4.12
CA LEU A 61 -1.86 -9.80 -2.91
C LEU A 61 -1.11 -9.29 -1.68
N SER A 62 -1.85 -8.74 -0.73
CA SER A 62 -1.36 -8.37 0.60
C SER A 62 -2.40 -8.69 1.66
N HIS A 63 -1.97 -9.06 2.86
CA HIS A 63 -2.92 -9.19 3.96
C HIS A 63 -3.49 -7.82 4.30
N GLY A 64 -4.82 -7.67 4.35
CA GLY A 64 -5.47 -6.39 4.64
C GLY A 64 -5.22 -5.87 6.06
N ALA A 65 -5.43 -4.56 6.24
CA ALA A 65 -5.22 -3.85 7.51
C ALA A 65 -6.01 -4.47 8.70
N PRO A 66 -5.44 -4.46 9.91
CA PRO A 66 -4.11 -3.97 10.30
C PRO A 66 -2.98 -4.97 10.05
N SER A 67 -3.26 -6.13 9.45
CA SER A 67 -2.29 -7.21 9.25
C SER A 67 -1.59 -7.58 10.58
N THR A 68 -0.27 -7.64 10.59
CA THR A 68 0.53 -8.01 11.76
C THR A 68 1.07 -6.80 12.56
N GLN A 69 0.76 -5.55 12.15
CA GLN A 69 1.35 -4.34 12.74
C GLN A 69 0.93 -4.08 14.19
N LYS A 70 -0.21 -4.61 14.62
CA LYS A 70 -0.72 -4.45 16.00
C LYS A 70 -0.45 -5.67 16.89
N LEU A 71 0.25 -6.68 16.39
CA LEU A 71 0.69 -7.83 17.19
C LEU A 71 1.87 -7.43 18.06
N ASP A 72 2.02 -8.12 19.21
CA ASP A 72 3.14 -7.90 20.11
C ASP A 72 4.46 -8.46 19.56
N ALA A 73 5.57 -8.04 20.15
CA ALA A 73 6.91 -8.40 19.68
C ALA A 73 7.28 -9.88 19.88
N GLU A 74 6.56 -10.63 20.73
CA GLU A 74 6.81 -12.04 21.01
C GLU A 74 6.05 -12.95 20.05
N SER A 75 4.74 -12.75 19.90
CA SER A 75 3.86 -13.60 19.09
C SER A 75 3.83 -13.18 17.61
N GLY A 76 3.98 -11.90 17.33
CA GLY A 76 3.85 -11.33 15.98
C GLY A 76 4.74 -11.97 14.91
N PRO A 77 6.03 -12.23 15.18
CA PRO A 77 6.92 -12.83 14.19
C PRO A 77 6.45 -14.20 13.67
N ALA A 78 5.99 -15.09 14.55
CA ALA A 78 5.51 -16.41 14.15
C ALA A 78 4.22 -16.30 13.29
N VAL A 79 3.33 -15.35 13.63
CA VAL A 79 2.11 -15.10 12.85
C VAL A 79 2.45 -14.54 11.48
N ALA A 80 3.39 -13.58 11.38
CA ALA A 80 3.83 -13.03 10.10
C ALA A 80 4.44 -14.11 9.20
N THR A 81 5.32 -14.94 9.74
CA THR A 81 5.93 -16.06 9.01
C THR A 81 4.86 -17.03 8.48
N ALA A 82 3.90 -17.43 9.31
CA ALA A 82 2.83 -18.33 8.90
C ALA A 82 1.93 -17.71 7.81
N ALA A 83 1.60 -16.42 7.92
CA ALA A 83 0.82 -15.70 6.92
C ALA A 83 1.57 -15.61 5.57
N ASN A 84 2.87 -15.35 5.59
CA ASN A 84 3.69 -15.31 4.38
C ASN A 84 3.85 -16.68 3.73
N ASP A 85 3.99 -17.76 4.51
CA ASP A 85 4.02 -19.12 4.00
C ASP A 85 2.68 -19.51 3.34
N HIS A 86 1.57 -19.10 3.92
CA HIS A 86 0.25 -19.30 3.33
C HIS A 86 0.07 -18.49 2.03
N LEU A 87 0.46 -17.20 2.03
CA LEU A 87 0.44 -16.39 0.82
C LEU A 87 1.31 -16.97 -0.29
N TYR A 88 2.47 -17.50 0.05
CA TYR A 88 3.31 -18.22 -0.91
C TYR A 88 2.59 -19.41 -1.56
N GLN A 89 1.91 -20.23 -0.76
CA GLN A 89 1.12 -21.36 -1.27
C GLN A 89 0.00 -20.89 -2.22
N ILE A 90 -0.70 -19.82 -1.87
CA ILE A 90 -1.72 -19.19 -2.71
C ILE A 90 -1.13 -18.77 -4.06
N CYS A 91 0.01 -18.05 -4.04
CA CYS A 91 0.69 -17.61 -5.27
C CYS A 91 1.18 -18.80 -6.10
N GLN A 92 1.70 -19.85 -5.47
CA GLN A 92 2.17 -21.05 -6.19
C GLN A 92 1.03 -21.84 -6.86
N ALA A 93 -0.19 -21.75 -6.36
CA ALA A 93 -1.36 -22.37 -7.01
C ALA A 93 -1.73 -21.68 -8.34
N ASN A 94 -1.41 -20.39 -8.49
CA ASN A 94 -1.69 -19.59 -9.69
C ASN A 94 -0.50 -18.63 -9.99
N PRO A 95 0.70 -19.14 -10.31
CA PRO A 95 1.93 -18.35 -10.32
C PRO A 95 1.97 -17.28 -11.43
N ASP A 96 1.20 -17.46 -12.50
CA ASP A 96 1.08 -16.47 -13.59
C ASP A 96 0.03 -15.39 -13.30
N ARG A 97 -0.77 -15.57 -12.24
CA ARG A 97 -1.90 -14.71 -11.92
C ARG A 97 -1.76 -13.97 -10.59
N LEU A 98 -1.02 -14.55 -9.63
CA LEU A 98 -0.90 -14.04 -8.27
C LEU A 98 0.56 -13.88 -7.85
N ALA A 99 0.87 -12.74 -7.26
CA ALA A 99 2.13 -12.46 -6.58
C ALA A 99 1.80 -11.90 -5.18
N GLY A 100 2.81 -11.61 -4.34
CA GLY A 100 2.53 -11.17 -2.97
C GLY A 100 3.48 -10.12 -2.42
N PHE A 101 2.96 -9.28 -1.51
CA PHE A 101 3.73 -8.49 -0.56
C PHE A 101 3.72 -9.17 0.80
N ALA A 102 4.88 -9.20 1.45
CA ALA A 102 5.04 -9.81 2.75
C ALA A 102 4.34 -9.01 3.86
N ALA A 103 3.76 -9.71 4.83
CA ALA A 103 3.39 -9.16 6.12
C ALA A 103 4.60 -9.17 7.06
N LEU A 104 4.82 -8.08 7.82
CA LEU A 104 5.94 -7.94 8.74
C LEU A 104 5.45 -7.62 10.16
N ALA A 105 5.99 -8.30 11.17
CA ALA A 105 5.72 -7.99 12.58
C ALA A 105 6.63 -6.87 13.06
N THR A 106 6.30 -5.62 12.74
CA THR A 106 7.14 -4.45 12.98
C THR A 106 7.42 -4.16 14.46
N ALA A 107 6.60 -4.67 15.38
CA ALA A 107 6.86 -4.60 16.82
C ALA A 107 8.16 -5.33 17.24
N ASN A 108 8.68 -6.22 16.40
CA ASN A 108 10.00 -6.81 16.53
C ASN A 108 10.83 -6.51 15.27
N PRO A 109 11.52 -5.36 15.20
CA PRO A 109 12.21 -4.92 13.99
C PRO A 109 13.25 -5.92 13.47
N LYS A 110 13.97 -6.61 14.38
CA LYS A 110 14.92 -7.64 13.96
C LYS A 110 14.25 -8.81 13.26
N ALA A 111 13.19 -9.35 13.83
CA ALA A 111 12.44 -10.44 13.22
C ALA A 111 11.76 -9.98 11.90
N ALA A 112 11.31 -8.72 11.83
CA ALA A 112 10.75 -8.15 10.60
C ALA A 112 11.79 -8.08 9.47
N VAL A 113 13.04 -7.75 9.79
CA VAL A 113 14.17 -7.76 8.82
C VAL A 113 14.46 -9.18 8.33
N ASP A 114 14.58 -10.14 9.25
CA ASP A 114 14.86 -11.53 8.93
C ASP A 114 13.72 -12.12 8.05
N GLU A 115 12.47 -11.77 8.36
CA GLU A 115 11.30 -12.22 7.59
C GLU A 115 11.19 -11.54 6.22
N LEU A 116 11.50 -10.24 6.09
CA LEU A 116 11.54 -9.56 4.80
C LEU A 116 12.56 -10.24 3.87
N GLU A 117 13.76 -10.50 4.38
CA GLU A 117 14.79 -11.21 3.61
C GLU A 117 14.30 -12.59 3.17
N ARG A 118 13.73 -13.37 4.09
CA ARG A 118 13.18 -14.70 3.79
C ARG A 118 12.07 -14.63 2.73
N ALA A 119 11.10 -13.75 2.92
CA ALA A 119 9.96 -13.60 2.04
C ALA A 119 10.39 -13.23 0.61
N VAL A 120 11.34 -12.32 0.46
CA VAL A 120 11.84 -11.92 -0.88
C VAL A 120 12.73 -13.02 -1.49
N THR A 121 13.70 -13.54 -0.73
CA THR A 121 14.74 -14.43 -1.31
C THR A 121 14.31 -15.89 -1.42
N LYS A 122 13.39 -16.37 -0.59
CA LYS A 122 12.93 -17.77 -0.56
C LYS A 122 11.52 -17.95 -1.09
N LEU A 123 10.63 -16.98 -0.84
CA LEU A 123 9.24 -17.08 -1.27
C LEU A 123 8.94 -16.24 -2.53
N GLY A 124 9.88 -15.43 -3.02
CA GLY A 124 9.73 -14.64 -4.23
C GLY A 124 8.77 -13.46 -4.11
N MET A 125 8.50 -13.00 -2.88
CA MET A 125 7.63 -11.85 -2.64
C MET A 125 8.25 -10.55 -3.17
N LYS A 126 7.40 -9.61 -3.56
CA LYS A 126 7.76 -8.41 -4.31
C LYS A 126 8.12 -7.20 -3.45
N GLY A 127 8.20 -7.38 -2.16
CA GLY A 127 8.42 -6.39 -1.11
C GLY A 127 7.55 -6.69 0.08
N ALA A 128 7.21 -5.68 0.88
CA ALA A 128 6.33 -5.84 2.03
C ALA A 128 5.29 -4.72 2.10
N MET A 129 4.14 -5.00 2.70
CA MET A 129 3.11 -4.01 3.01
C MET A 129 3.03 -3.79 4.52
N ILE A 130 3.05 -2.52 4.94
CA ILE A 130 2.97 -2.08 6.34
C ILE A 130 1.72 -1.21 6.50
N HIS A 131 0.90 -1.49 7.51
CA HIS A 131 -0.38 -0.84 7.74
C HIS A 131 -0.37 0.04 8.98
N GLY A 132 -0.34 1.36 8.78
CA GLY A 132 -0.47 2.33 9.86
C GLY A 132 0.57 2.19 10.98
N LEU A 133 0.14 2.42 12.21
CA LEU A 133 1.01 2.49 13.38
C LEU A 133 1.39 1.10 13.92
N THR A 134 2.68 0.90 14.19
CA THR A 134 3.17 -0.27 14.93
C THR A 134 2.64 -0.25 16.36
N GLY A 135 1.98 -1.34 16.77
CA GLY A 135 1.33 -1.45 18.06
C GLY A 135 0.19 -0.44 18.26
N GLY A 136 -0.23 0.28 17.23
CA GLY A 136 -1.20 1.35 17.31
C GLY A 136 -0.65 2.67 17.85
N GLU A 137 0.64 2.80 18.07
CA GLU A 137 1.28 3.92 18.78
C GLU A 137 2.44 4.56 18.00
N LEU A 138 3.24 3.78 17.26
CA LEU A 138 4.51 4.25 16.69
C LEU A 138 4.46 4.34 15.17
N PHE A 139 4.82 5.50 14.64
CA PHE A 139 5.06 5.67 13.22
C PHE A 139 6.35 4.96 12.77
N ILE A 140 6.35 4.49 11.54
CA ILE A 140 7.44 3.70 10.95
C ILE A 140 8.73 4.52 10.70
N ASP A 141 8.69 5.85 10.80
CA ASP A 141 9.85 6.74 10.68
C ASP A 141 10.81 6.67 11.87
N ASP A 142 10.39 6.12 13.02
CA ASP A 142 11.25 5.95 14.19
C ASP A 142 12.47 5.09 13.83
N GLN A 143 13.65 5.51 14.30
CA GLN A 143 14.94 4.90 13.94
C GLN A 143 15.04 3.40 14.28
N GLN A 144 14.26 2.91 15.22
CA GLN A 144 14.23 1.48 15.53
C GLN A 144 13.76 0.62 14.37
N PHE A 145 12.97 1.19 13.43
CA PHE A 145 12.47 0.51 12.25
C PHE A 145 13.37 0.65 11.02
N TRP A 146 14.37 1.51 11.05
CA TRP A 146 15.26 1.77 9.91
C TRP A 146 15.98 0.52 9.38
N PRO A 147 16.33 -0.50 10.18
CA PRO A 147 16.87 -1.75 9.65
C PRO A 147 15.95 -2.46 8.63
N ILE A 148 14.63 -2.24 8.70
CA ILE A 148 13.67 -2.76 7.71
C ILE A 148 13.89 -2.06 6.37
N PHE A 149 14.07 -0.73 6.37
CA PHE A 149 14.34 0.06 5.16
C PHE A 149 15.71 -0.26 4.58
N GLU A 150 16.74 -0.42 5.42
CA GLU A 150 18.06 -0.88 5.00
C GLU A 150 17.97 -2.21 4.25
N ARG A 151 17.21 -3.15 4.78
CA ARG A 151 17.03 -4.46 4.15
C ARG A 151 16.23 -4.37 2.86
N ALA A 152 15.17 -3.57 2.82
CA ALA A 152 14.37 -3.35 1.62
C ALA A 152 15.22 -2.73 0.49
N GLU A 153 16.04 -1.73 0.79
CA GLU A 153 16.98 -1.14 -0.15
C GLU A 153 18.00 -2.18 -0.67
N ALA A 154 18.62 -2.93 0.24
CA ALA A 154 19.62 -3.95 -0.10
C ALA A 154 19.06 -5.07 -0.99
N LEU A 155 17.80 -5.42 -0.81
CA LEU A 155 17.07 -6.39 -1.64
C LEU A 155 16.51 -5.77 -2.92
N ASP A 156 16.57 -4.44 -3.04
CA ASP A 156 15.99 -3.64 -4.12
C ASP A 156 14.48 -3.89 -4.33
N VAL A 157 13.74 -3.96 -3.22
CA VAL A 157 12.28 -4.10 -3.20
C VAL A 157 11.61 -2.93 -2.51
N PRO A 158 10.36 -2.56 -2.88
CA PRO A 158 9.65 -1.47 -2.23
C PRO A 158 9.04 -1.91 -0.89
N ILE A 159 8.81 -0.90 -0.03
CA ILE A 159 7.87 -0.99 1.09
C ILE A 159 6.59 -0.26 0.70
N TYR A 160 5.46 -0.95 0.75
CA TYR A 160 4.15 -0.36 0.57
C TYR A 160 3.64 0.15 1.92
N LEU A 161 3.40 1.45 2.04
CA LEU A 161 2.73 2.05 3.19
C LEU A 161 1.24 2.13 2.92
N HIS A 162 0.50 1.26 3.58
CA HIS A 162 -0.95 1.20 3.51
C HIS A 162 -1.57 1.84 4.76
N PRO A 163 -2.73 2.49 4.63
CA PRO A 163 -3.44 3.05 5.78
C PRO A 163 -3.74 2.04 6.90
N GLY A 164 -3.87 2.56 8.11
CA GLY A 164 -4.43 1.88 9.26
C GLY A 164 -5.41 2.79 10.01
N ILE A 165 -6.15 2.23 10.96
CA ILE A 165 -7.01 3.03 11.85
C ILE A 165 -6.12 4.04 12.58
N PRO A 166 -6.43 5.34 12.53
CA PRO A 166 -5.66 6.39 13.18
C PRO A 166 -5.52 6.17 14.69
N HIS A 167 -4.47 6.76 15.26
CA HIS A 167 -4.26 6.71 16.71
C HIS A 167 -5.50 7.16 17.49
N GLN A 168 -5.78 6.51 18.63
CA GLN A 168 -7.01 6.74 19.41
C GLN A 168 -7.20 8.22 19.80
N LYS A 169 -6.12 8.95 20.13
CA LYS A 169 -6.19 10.40 20.44
C LYS A 169 -6.67 11.24 19.26
N VAL A 170 -6.31 10.85 18.03
CA VAL A 170 -6.80 11.51 16.81
C VAL A 170 -8.29 11.23 16.65
N ILE A 171 -8.70 9.97 16.81
CA ILE A 171 -10.11 9.58 16.75
C ILE A 171 -10.92 10.40 17.77
N ASP A 172 -10.46 10.46 19.02
CA ASP A 172 -11.16 11.12 20.12
C ASP A 172 -11.34 12.63 19.92
N VAL A 173 -10.41 13.29 19.23
CA VAL A 173 -10.44 14.74 19.02
C VAL A 173 -11.05 15.12 17.66
N TYR A 174 -10.73 14.38 16.59
CA TYR A 174 -11.08 14.81 15.24
C TYR A 174 -12.26 14.05 14.62
N LEU A 175 -12.53 12.79 15.03
CA LEU A 175 -13.44 11.92 14.28
C LEU A 175 -14.64 11.42 15.05
N LYS A 176 -14.55 11.24 16.38
CA LYS A 176 -15.52 10.49 17.20
C LYS A 176 -16.97 10.95 17.08
N ASP A 177 -17.18 12.25 16.87
CA ASP A 177 -18.53 12.81 16.85
C ASP A 177 -19.36 12.33 15.65
N TYR A 178 -18.70 11.90 14.59
CA TYR A 178 -19.34 11.54 13.32
C TYR A 178 -19.18 10.06 12.93
N ILE A 179 -18.20 9.33 13.45
CA ILE A 179 -17.89 7.95 13.00
C ILE A 179 -19.03 6.96 13.28
N LYS A 180 -19.89 7.23 14.25
CA LYS A 180 -21.07 6.39 14.52
C LYS A 180 -22.09 6.46 13.38
N GLN A 181 -22.31 7.65 12.83
CA GLN A 181 -23.26 7.91 11.75
C GLN A 181 -22.61 7.68 10.37
N TYR A 182 -21.32 7.99 10.26
CA TYR A 182 -20.52 7.89 9.03
C TYR A 182 -19.24 7.06 9.28
N PRO A 183 -19.35 5.72 9.38
CA PRO A 183 -18.17 4.87 9.68
C PRO A 183 -17.02 5.05 8.69
N GLY A 184 -17.34 5.32 7.41
CA GLY A 184 -16.34 5.59 6.37
C GLY A 184 -15.45 6.79 6.66
N PHE A 185 -15.85 7.72 7.52
CA PHE A 185 -15.04 8.87 7.90
C PHE A 185 -13.80 8.47 8.73
N LEU A 186 -13.88 7.34 9.45
CA LEU A 186 -12.75 6.78 10.19
C LEU A 186 -11.68 6.14 9.28
N ASN A 187 -12.10 5.62 8.14
CA ASN A 187 -11.24 4.89 7.21
C ASN A 187 -11.14 5.60 5.85
N ALA A 188 -11.57 4.99 4.76
CA ALA A 188 -11.39 5.46 3.38
C ALA A 188 -11.91 6.90 3.11
N GLY A 189 -12.91 7.39 3.87
CA GLY A 189 -13.43 8.74 3.68
C GLY A 189 -12.49 9.86 4.13
N TRP A 190 -11.63 9.61 5.14
CA TRP A 190 -10.66 10.61 5.60
C TRP A 190 -9.56 10.05 6.53
N GLY A 191 -9.92 9.24 7.53
CA GLY A 191 -8.99 8.85 8.59
C GLY A 191 -7.74 8.15 8.06
N PHE A 192 -7.89 7.29 7.07
CA PHE A 192 -6.80 6.58 6.42
C PHE A 192 -5.86 7.53 5.69
N THR A 193 -6.40 8.41 4.86
CA THR A 193 -5.62 9.43 4.15
C THR A 193 -4.82 10.30 5.10
N MET A 194 -5.44 10.80 6.16
CA MET A 194 -4.77 11.66 7.14
C MET A 194 -3.61 10.93 7.85
N GLU A 195 -3.81 9.67 8.22
CA GLU A 195 -2.81 8.86 8.90
C GLU A 195 -1.60 8.60 7.98
N THR A 196 -1.84 8.10 6.76
CA THR A 196 -0.78 7.71 5.82
C THR A 196 -0.06 8.91 5.23
N ALA A 197 -0.76 10.01 4.95
CA ALA A 197 -0.12 11.27 4.56
C ALA A 197 0.83 11.78 5.66
N THR A 198 0.40 11.71 6.93
CA THR A 198 1.25 12.08 8.07
C THR A 198 2.48 11.18 8.16
N ALA A 199 2.32 9.86 8.05
CA ALA A 199 3.41 8.89 8.07
C ALA A 199 4.44 9.18 6.96
N SER A 200 3.97 9.51 5.76
CA SER A 200 4.81 9.81 4.60
C SER A 200 5.60 11.11 4.77
N ILE A 201 4.97 12.18 5.27
CA ILE A 201 5.68 13.43 5.59
C ILE A 201 6.74 13.18 6.66
N ARG A 202 6.41 12.43 7.72
CA ARG A 202 7.35 12.07 8.78
C ARG A 202 8.55 11.29 8.26
N LEU A 203 8.35 10.34 7.33
CA LEU A 203 9.46 9.62 6.68
C LEU A 203 10.39 10.58 5.93
N VAL A 204 9.86 11.54 5.18
CA VAL A 204 10.70 12.54 4.50
C VAL A 204 11.48 13.38 5.51
N LEU A 205 10.85 13.77 6.62
CA LEU A 205 11.50 14.60 7.65
C LEU A 205 12.50 13.82 8.53
N SER A 206 12.42 12.50 8.59
CA SER A 206 13.28 11.67 9.45
C SER A 206 14.73 11.60 9.01
N GLY A 207 15.02 11.89 7.72
CA GLY A 207 16.34 11.71 7.12
C GLY A 207 16.62 10.28 6.63
N VAL A 208 15.63 9.40 6.65
CA VAL A 208 15.80 7.99 6.21
C VAL A 208 16.24 7.89 4.74
N PHE A 209 15.77 8.76 3.88
CA PHE A 209 16.13 8.77 2.45
C PHE A 209 17.55 9.30 2.18
N GLU A 210 18.09 10.12 3.07
CA GLU A 210 19.51 10.51 3.01
C GLU A 210 20.42 9.32 3.33
N LYS A 211 19.97 8.48 4.27
CA LYS A 211 20.71 7.29 4.70
C LYS A 211 20.56 6.13 3.70
N TYR A 212 19.38 5.99 3.11
CA TYR A 212 19.05 4.92 2.15
C TYR A 212 18.55 5.55 0.83
N PRO A 213 19.48 6.03 -0.04
CA PRO A 213 19.13 6.82 -1.22
C PRO A 213 18.45 6.05 -2.34
N ASN A 214 18.39 4.71 -2.29
CA ASN A 214 17.68 3.89 -3.26
C ASN A 214 16.40 3.27 -2.68
N LEU A 215 16.02 3.63 -1.45
CA LEU A 215 14.80 3.15 -0.83
C LEU A 215 13.57 3.57 -1.65
N LYS A 216 12.64 2.64 -1.86
CA LYS A 216 11.42 2.83 -2.65
C LYS A 216 10.21 2.62 -1.75
N ILE A 217 9.31 3.59 -1.77
CA ILE A 217 8.04 3.55 -1.03
C ILE A 217 6.89 3.58 -2.02
N ILE A 218 5.84 2.81 -1.76
CA ILE A 218 4.59 2.88 -2.51
C ILE A 218 3.50 3.42 -1.58
N LEU A 219 2.67 4.32 -2.08
CA LEU A 219 1.46 4.82 -1.42
C LEU A 219 0.23 4.51 -2.25
N GLY A 220 -0.86 4.15 -1.61
CA GLY A 220 -2.16 3.98 -2.23
C GLY A 220 -2.83 5.30 -2.65
N HIS A 221 -4.04 5.18 -3.19
CA HIS A 221 -5.06 6.24 -3.27
C HIS A 221 -4.56 7.55 -3.89
N LEU A 222 -3.80 7.44 -5.01
CA LEU A 222 -3.15 8.57 -5.70
C LEU A 222 -2.28 9.43 -4.76
N GLY A 223 -1.55 8.76 -3.83
CA GLY A 223 -0.58 9.40 -2.95
C GLY A 223 -1.18 10.15 -1.79
N GLU A 224 -2.39 9.77 -1.34
CA GLU A 224 -3.00 10.23 -0.08
C GLU A 224 -3.03 11.77 0.04
N THR A 225 -3.53 12.46 -0.97
CA THR A 225 -3.60 13.93 -1.10
C THR A 225 -2.25 14.65 -1.20
N LEU A 226 -1.12 14.01 -0.98
CA LEU A 226 0.19 14.65 -0.96
C LEU A 226 0.57 15.31 -2.30
N PRO A 227 0.30 14.72 -3.48
CA PRO A 227 0.56 15.40 -4.74
C PRO A 227 -0.16 16.75 -4.86
N PHE A 228 -1.40 16.86 -4.39
CA PHE A 228 -2.13 18.13 -4.37
C PHE A 228 -1.48 19.18 -3.44
N LEU A 229 -0.88 18.73 -2.33
CA LEU A 229 -0.29 19.61 -1.33
C LEU A 229 1.22 19.86 -1.54
N MET A 230 1.84 19.20 -2.51
CA MET A 230 3.29 19.17 -2.73
C MET A 230 3.95 20.53 -2.65
N TRP A 231 3.49 21.48 -3.46
CA TRP A 231 4.04 22.84 -3.48
C TRP A 231 3.92 23.56 -2.13
N ARG A 232 2.78 23.39 -1.45
CA ARG A 232 2.52 24.05 -0.17
C ARG A 232 3.38 23.48 0.95
N ILE A 233 3.57 22.19 0.98
CA ILE A 233 4.41 21.50 1.99
C ILE A 233 5.86 21.92 1.78
N ASP A 234 6.37 21.83 0.56
CA ASP A 234 7.75 22.20 0.22
C ASP A 234 8.04 23.64 0.58
N LEU A 235 7.18 24.58 0.18
CA LEU A 235 7.30 25.98 0.55
C LEU A 235 7.28 26.18 2.08
N ALA A 236 6.40 25.51 2.80
CA ALA A 236 6.24 25.69 4.24
C ALA A 236 7.46 25.20 5.02
N LEU A 237 8.02 24.07 4.64
CA LEU A 237 9.17 23.44 5.31
C LEU A 237 10.49 24.18 5.02
N ASN A 238 10.53 25.03 3.99
CA ASN A 238 11.69 25.83 3.62
C ASN A 238 11.60 27.32 4.07
N ARG A 239 10.58 27.69 4.85
CA ARG A 239 10.46 29.04 5.42
C ARG A 239 11.52 29.31 6.49
N PRO A 240 11.93 30.60 6.71
CA PRO A 240 12.80 30.95 7.81
C PRO A 240 12.29 30.42 9.16
N GLY A 241 13.18 29.81 9.94
CA GLY A 241 12.85 29.19 11.23
C GLY A 241 12.62 27.67 11.15
N ASN A 242 12.67 27.07 9.95
CA ASN A 242 12.75 25.63 9.75
C ASN A 242 14.18 25.24 9.33
N ASP A 243 14.55 23.98 9.53
CA ASP A 243 15.85 23.45 9.10
C ASP A 243 15.95 23.34 7.57
N GLY A 244 14.80 23.35 6.90
CA GLY A 244 14.68 23.16 5.45
C GLY A 244 14.74 21.70 5.03
N VAL A 245 13.93 21.35 4.06
CA VAL A 245 13.95 20.01 3.43
C VAL A 245 13.43 20.12 2.00
N ALA A 246 14.11 19.51 1.05
CA ALA A 246 13.64 19.42 -0.33
C ALA A 246 12.52 18.35 -0.44
N PHE A 247 11.37 18.63 0.18
CA PHE A 247 10.27 17.65 0.30
C PHE A 247 9.84 17.12 -1.06
N ARG A 248 9.63 18.02 -2.04
CA ARG A 248 9.22 17.66 -3.39
C ARG A 248 10.23 16.72 -4.05
N ASP A 249 11.51 17.05 -4.01
CA ASP A 249 12.56 16.27 -4.67
C ASP A 249 12.69 14.88 -4.03
N ILE A 250 12.64 14.80 -2.71
CA ILE A 250 12.69 13.53 -1.98
C ILE A 250 11.44 12.69 -2.31
N PHE A 251 10.25 13.29 -2.21
CA PHE A 251 9.00 12.58 -2.45
C PHE A 251 8.95 12.02 -3.88
N THR A 252 9.21 12.85 -4.88
CA THR A 252 9.15 12.41 -6.29
C THR A 252 10.25 11.42 -6.67
N SER A 253 11.37 11.40 -5.94
CA SER A 253 12.47 10.45 -6.18
C SER A 253 12.23 9.08 -5.58
N HIS A 254 11.63 9.01 -4.39
CA HIS A 254 11.51 7.78 -3.61
C HIS A 254 10.13 7.16 -3.63
N PHE A 255 9.06 7.95 -3.87
CA PHE A 255 7.71 7.44 -3.79
C PHE A 255 7.16 7.07 -5.17
N TYR A 256 6.41 5.99 -5.18
CA TYR A 256 5.46 5.58 -6.21
C TYR A 256 4.06 5.68 -5.64
N ILE A 257 3.08 5.93 -6.48
CA ILE A 257 1.68 6.02 -6.05
C ILE A 257 0.79 5.10 -6.87
N THR A 258 -0.31 4.64 -6.30
CA THR A 258 -1.24 3.75 -7.01
C THR A 258 -2.60 4.38 -7.22
N THR A 259 -3.36 3.83 -8.16
CA THR A 259 -4.73 4.26 -8.46
C THR A 259 -5.77 3.67 -7.51
N SER A 260 -5.36 2.86 -6.53
CA SER A 260 -6.25 2.05 -5.70
C SER A 260 -7.46 2.82 -5.19
N GLY A 261 -8.66 2.29 -5.48
CA GLY A 261 -9.92 2.86 -5.01
C GLY A 261 -10.24 4.30 -5.44
N PHE A 262 -9.40 4.92 -6.30
CA PHE A 262 -9.51 6.34 -6.63
C PHE A 262 -9.44 6.59 -8.14
N PHE A 263 -10.52 6.26 -8.85
CA PHE A 263 -10.64 6.35 -10.31
C PHE A 263 -11.19 7.72 -10.74
N SER A 264 -10.31 8.74 -10.72
CA SER A 264 -10.67 10.14 -10.99
C SER A 264 -9.67 10.78 -11.95
N ASP A 265 -10.16 11.20 -13.13
CA ASP A 265 -9.33 11.87 -14.15
C ASP A 265 -8.62 13.11 -13.61
N PRO A 266 -9.29 14.07 -12.94
CA PRO A 266 -8.60 15.25 -12.42
C PRO A 266 -7.49 14.91 -11.43
N ALA A 267 -7.71 13.92 -10.54
CA ALA A 267 -6.73 13.51 -9.56
C ALA A 267 -5.53 12.81 -10.23
N LEU A 268 -5.77 11.90 -11.18
CA LEU A 268 -4.71 11.26 -11.95
C LEU A 268 -3.87 12.27 -12.72
N MET A 269 -4.51 13.21 -13.42
CA MET A 269 -3.80 14.24 -14.22
C MET A 269 -2.91 15.12 -13.33
N LEU A 270 -3.38 15.49 -12.13
CA LEU A 270 -2.56 16.20 -11.15
C LEU A 270 -1.36 15.35 -10.74
N CYS A 271 -1.57 14.07 -10.42
CA CYS A 271 -0.49 13.16 -10.04
C CYS A 271 0.55 13.00 -11.16
N ILE A 272 0.13 12.91 -12.41
CA ILE A 272 1.04 12.85 -13.57
C ILE A 272 1.88 14.14 -13.66
N GLN A 273 1.28 15.29 -13.43
CA GLN A 273 1.99 16.58 -13.47
C GLN A 273 3.00 16.74 -12.33
N GLU A 274 2.68 16.25 -11.13
CA GLU A 274 3.54 16.39 -9.95
C GLU A 274 4.62 15.30 -9.85
N MET A 275 4.28 14.04 -10.18
CA MET A 275 5.11 12.86 -9.97
C MET A 275 5.76 12.34 -11.26
N GLY A 276 5.16 12.61 -12.42
CA GLY A 276 5.47 11.93 -13.66
C GLY A 276 4.77 10.56 -13.77
N VAL A 277 4.40 10.19 -15.00
CA VAL A 277 3.68 8.95 -15.29
C VAL A 277 4.44 7.69 -14.88
N ASP A 278 5.77 7.73 -14.87
CA ASP A 278 6.65 6.61 -14.52
C ASP A 278 6.63 6.24 -13.02
N ARG A 279 5.95 7.05 -12.19
CA ARG A 279 5.77 6.83 -10.75
C ARG A 279 4.36 6.37 -10.38
N ILE A 280 3.48 6.16 -11.36
CA ILE A 280 2.10 5.76 -11.11
C ILE A 280 1.90 4.29 -11.48
N LEU A 281 1.27 3.52 -10.59
CA LEU A 281 1.04 2.09 -10.70
C LEU A 281 -0.47 1.83 -10.66
N PHE A 282 -0.93 0.82 -11.39
CA PHE A 282 -2.34 0.45 -11.35
C PHE A 282 -2.64 -0.43 -10.14
N ALA A 283 -3.73 -0.15 -9.46
CA ALA A 283 -4.27 -0.92 -8.35
C ALA A 283 -5.77 -0.66 -8.20
N ILE A 284 -6.49 -1.56 -7.56
CA ILE A 284 -7.94 -1.52 -7.40
C ILE A 284 -8.38 -1.32 -5.97
N ASP A 285 -7.65 -1.86 -5.00
CA ASP A 285 -8.07 -1.99 -3.60
C ASP A 285 -9.14 -3.10 -3.42
N TYR A 286 -9.03 -4.17 -4.26
CA TYR A 286 -9.96 -5.29 -4.17
C TYR A 286 -9.73 -6.09 -2.87
N PRO A 287 -10.76 -6.53 -2.18
CA PRO A 287 -12.19 -6.47 -2.52
C PRO A 287 -12.94 -5.30 -1.89
N PHE A 288 -12.27 -4.32 -1.25
CA PHE A 288 -12.91 -3.13 -0.72
C PHE A 288 -13.56 -2.30 -1.83
N VAL A 289 -12.92 -2.28 -3.00
CA VAL A 289 -13.47 -1.81 -4.26
C VAL A 289 -13.60 -3.01 -5.21
N PRO A 290 -14.71 -3.16 -5.96
CA PRO A 290 -14.84 -4.21 -6.98
C PRO A 290 -13.79 -4.07 -8.09
N ASN A 291 -13.45 -5.19 -8.76
CA ASN A 291 -12.48 -5.17 -9.86
C ASN A 291 -12.92 -4.33 -11.09
N GLU A 292 -14.22 -4.28 -11.38
CA GLU A 292 -14.76 -3.69 -12.62
C GLU A 292 -14.44 -2.20 -12.83
N PRO A 293 -14.62 -1.29 -11.85
CA PRO A 293 -14.48 0.14 -12.07
C PRO A 293 -13.09 0.58 -12.57
N GLY A 294 -12.04 -0.05 -12.08
CA GLY A 294 -10.66 0.35 -12.39
C GLY A 294 -10.30 0.18 -13.87
N PRO A 295 -10.36 -1.03 -14.43
CA PRO A 295 -10.09 -1.27 -15.85
C PRO A 295 -11.01 -0.49 -16.76
N LYS A 296 -12.32 -0.41 -16.43
CA LYS A 296 -13.31 0.35 -17.20
C LYS A 296 -13.00 1.86 -17.24
N TRP A 297 -12.54 2.41 -16.11
CA TRP A 297 -12.08 3.79 -16.06
C TRP A 297 -10.84 4.00 -16.96
N MET A 298 -9.86 3.08 -16.93
CA MET A 298 -8.65 3.17 -17.74
C MET A 298 -8.94 3.09 -19.26
N GLU A 299 -10.05 2.49 -19.70
CA GLU A 299 -10.47 2.55 -21.10
C GLU A 299 -10.76 3.99 -21.54
N THR A 300 -11.39 4.77 -20.68
CA THR A 300 -11.94 6.10 -21.00
C THR A 300 -10.99 7.26 -20.66
N VAL A 301 -10.03 7.06 -19.74
CA VAL A 301 -9.09 8.13 -19.36
C VAL A 301 -8.31 8.65 -20.56
N MET A 302 -8.19 9.98 -20.68
CA MET A 302 -7.55 10.64 -21.82
C MET A 302 -6.02 10.64 -21.70
N LEU A 303 -5.43 9.45 -21.84
CA LEU A 303 -3.99 9.25 -21.95
C LEU A 303 -3.64 8.56 -23.27
N ASN A 304 -2.44 8.80 -23.77
CA ASN A 304 -1.93 8.04 -24.90
C ASN A 304 -1.67 6.56 -24.52
N ALA A 305 -1.56 5.68 -25.50
CA ALA A 305 -1.41 4.24 -25.27
C ALA A 305 -0.14 3.89 -24.48
N GLU A 306 0.96 4.64 -24.66
CA GLU A 306 2.22 4.41 -23.96
C GLU A 306 2.10 4.72 -22.46
N ASP A 307 1.49 5.85 -22.11
CA ASP A 307 1.28 6.22 -20.71
C ASP A 307 0.27 5.30 -20.02
N LYS A 308 -0.78 4.85 -20.73
CA LYS A 308 -1.68 3.80 -20.22
C LYS A 308 -0.92 2.52 -19.93
N ALA A 309 -0.08 2.05 -20.85
CA ALA A 309 0.72 0.84 -20.66
C ALA A 309 1.70 0.97 -19.47
N LYS A 310 2.30 2.15 -19.27
CA LYS A 310 3.15 2.42 -18.10
C LYS A 310 2.39 2.23 -16.80
N ILE A 311 1.23 2.85 -16.67
CA ILE A 311 0.39 2.75 -15.46
C ILE A 311 -0.12 1.32 -15.27
N LEU A 312 -0.68 0.70 -16.31
CA LEU A 312 -1.33 -0.61 -16.24
C LEU A 312 -0.38 -1.75 -15.89
N HIS A 313 0.87 -1.72 -16.38
CA HIS A 313 1.78 -2.84 -16.12
C HIS A 313 3.27 -2.48 -16.10
N ARG A 314 3.81 -1.65 -17.03
CA ARG A 314 5.26 -1.52 -17.20
C ARG A 314 5.98 -0.96 -15.98
N ASN A 315 5.36 -0.02 -15.26
CA ASN A 315 5.93 0.52 -14.04
C ASN A 315 5.97 -0.54 -12.94
N SER A 316 4.92 -1.36 -12.80
CA SER A 316 4.87 -2.47 -11.84
C SER A 316 5.87 -3.56 -12.23
N GLU A 317 5.97 -3.94 -13.50
CA GLU A 317 6.96 -4.90 -13.99
C GLU A 317 8.39 -4.47 -13.66
N ARG A 318 8.71 -3.20 -13.90
CA ARG A 318 10.04 -2.63 -13.58
C ARG A 318 10.30 -2.58 -12.08
N LEU A 319 9.34 -2.07 -11.28
CA LEU A 319 9.51 -1.88 -9.85
C LEU A 319 9.57 -3.21 -9.09
N LEU A 320 8.69 -4.14 -9.45
CA LEU A 320 8.50 -5.42 -8.76
C LEU A 320 9.24 -6.59 -9.42
N ARG A 321 9.93 -6.36 -10.55
CA ARG A 321 10.66 -7.40 -11.33
C ARG A 321 9.76 -8.60 -11.67
N MET A 322 8.66 -8.28 -12.35
CA MET A 322 7.64 -9.27 -12.75
C MET A 322 7.72 -9.61 -14.23
#